data_099e09f58e7894f5467d360e4a7d35a6
#
_entry.id   099e09f58e7894f5467d360e4a7d35a6
#
_cell.length_a   1.000
_cell.length_b   1.000
_cell.length_c   1.000
_cell.angle_alpha   90.00
_cell.angle_beta   90.00
_cell.angle_gamma   90.00
#
_symmetry.space_group_name_H-M   'P 1'
#
loop_
_entity.id
_entity.type
_entity.pdbx_description
1 polymer ?
#
loop_
_entity_poly.entity_id
_entity_poly.type
_entity_poly.pdbx_seq_one_letter_code
_entity_poly.pdbx_strand_id
1 'polypeptide(L)'
;MNPPLENYRPSPFHVSMLPNDPFSDLVSAPASAAEKMPAIVPFAPPGDFVRHYGLRENPFADSVHPAFFFRTEAHAEAFRDMTLAVEFQAALGMVTGPSGTGKTLLTQLLLQHFDEPGHRAILVLVTPGLSKTGLLREILSELNLALPVGNARVQDLVKALSNHIIELHQQGRRLIIIIDECHLLSAECLHIVRTISNIEIPQQKLVTCLLFGESRLETRLTHPSYESLRNRIYLRSQLRALTVDEATQYLKYRLMTAGRLTDLFTESGFKALYAHSQGICRSLNKLAMLTLIESADRQVATIDGPMVTRAARRM
;
A
#
# COMPACT_ATOMS: atom_id res chain seq x y z
N MET A 1 11.27 -30.81 25.75
CA MET A 1 10.01 -31.42 26.27
C MET A 1 9.07 -30.29 26.61
N ASN A 2 8.12 -29.97 25.75
CA ASN A 2 7.07 -28.97 26.01
C ASN A 2 5.84 -29.72 26.55
N PRO A 3 5.13 -29.21 27.58
CA PRO A 3 3.89 -29.80 28.07
C PRO A 3 2.70 -29.43 27.15
N PRO A 4 1.64 -30.25 27.14
CA PRO A 4 0.51 -30.13 26.23
C PRO A 4 -0.48 -29.05 26.65
N LEU A 5 -1.04 -28.35 25.64
CA LEU A 5 -2.15 -27.40 25.78
C LEU A 5 -3.47 -28.19 25.92
N GLU A 6 -3.94 -28.43 27.14
CA GLU A 6 -5.31 -28.80 27.41
C GLU A 6 -5.99 -27.80 28.35
N ASN A 7 -7.27 -27.48 28.01
CA ASN A 7 -8.25 -26.76 28.82
C ASN A 7 -8.28 -25.25 28.76
N TYR A 8 -8.69 -24.67 27.59
CA TYR A 8 -9.35 -23.39 27.59
C TYR A 8 -10.88 -23.58 27.58
N ARG A 9 -11.55 -23.36 28.75
CA ARG A 9 -13.01 -23.21 28.84
C ARG A 9 -13.33 -21.71 28.84
N PRO A 10 -14.17 -21.18 27.92
CA PRO A 10 -14.64 -19.81 28.05
C PRO A 10 -15.61 -19.68 29.24
N SER A 11 -15.37 -18.68 30.07
CA SER A 11 -16.22 -18.27 31.18
C SER A 11 -17.56 -17.74 30.66
N PRO A 12 -18.72 -18.11 31.25
CA PRO A 12 -20.00 -17.54 30.89
C PRO A 12 -20.07 -16.10 31.42
N PHE A 13 -20.28 -15.14 30.52
CA PHE A 13 -20.58 -13.76 30.90
C PHE A 13 -21.92 -13.71 31.64
N HIS A 14 -21.89 -13.40 32.93
CA HIS A 14 -23.05 -12.96 33.70
C HIS A 14 -23.38 -11.53 33.25
N VAL A 15 -24.44 -11.38 32.46
CA VAL A 15 -25.08 -10.08 32.22
C VAL A 15 -25.97 -9.80 33.43
N SER A 16 -25.56 -8.90 34.31
CA SER A 16 -26.43 -8.34 35.35
C SER A 16 -27.42 -7.39 34.67
N MET A 17 -28.70 -7.74 34.72
CA MET A 17 -29.80 -6.89 34.23
C MET A 17 -29.85 -5.62 35.10
N LEU A 18 -29.75 -4.46 34.43
CA LEU A 18 -30.05 -3.16 35.03
C LEU A 18 -31.59 -2.99 35.17
N PRO A 19 -32.12 -2.48 36.25
CA PRO A 19 -33.54 -2.20 36.40
C PRO A 19 -33.88 -0.96 35.51
N ASN A 20 -34.79 -1.14 34.55
CA ASN A 20 -35.29 -0.21 33.56
C ASN A 20 -34.73 -0.40 32.14
N ASP A 21 -34.93 -1.61 31.61
CA ASP A 21 -34.71 -1.89 30.17
C ASP A 21 -36.01 -1.49 29.38
N PRO A 22 -35.97 -0.52 28.48
CA PRO A 22 -37.12 -0.10 27.67
C PRO A 22 -37.60 -1.15 26.67
N PHE A 23 -36.97 -2.33 26.60
CA PHE A 23 -37.36 -3.43 25.72
C PHE A 23 -38.06 -4.60 26.43
N SER A 24 -38.36 -4.46 27.74
CA SER A 24 -39.04 -5.54 28.50
C SER A 24 -40.46 -5.83 28.01
N ASP A 25 -41.12 -4.93 27.29
CA ASP A 25 -42.50 -5.06 26.84
C ASP A 25 -42.63 -5.81 25.49
N LEU A 26 -41.53 -6.21 24.85
CA LEU A 26 -41.55 -6.93 23.57
C LEU A 26 -41.54 -8.46 23.71
N VAL A 27 -41.51 -9.00 24.95
CA VAL A 27 -41.40 -10.46 25.16
C VAL A 27 -42.75 -11.13 25.48
N SER A 28 -43.85 -10.41 25.55
CA SER A 28 -45.18 -10.97 25.81
C SER A 28 -46.17 -10.81 24.64
N ALA A 29 -45.90 -11.51 23.53
CA ALA A 29 -46.90 -11.74 22.50
C ALA A 29 -47.31 -13.24 22.50
N PRO A 30 -48.61 -13.57 22.40
CA PRO A 30 -49.07 -14.94 22.50
C PRO A 30 -48.68 -15.77 21.26
N ALA A 31 -48.27 -17.00 21.53
CA ALA A 31 -47.93 -18.01 20.52
C ALA A 31 -49.17 -18.46 19.72
N SER A 32 -49.52 -17.74 18.66
CA SER A 32 -50.41 -18.24 17.61
C SER A 32 -50.30 -17.36 16.35
N ALA A 33 -49.26 -17.52 15.62
CA ALA A 33 -49.15 -17.36 14.15
C ALA A 33 -47.73 -17.74 13.76
N ALA A 34 -47.47 -19.03 13.61
CA ALA A 34 -46.25 -19.48 12.98
C ALA A 34 -46.31 -19.16 11.47
N GLU A 35 -46.20 -17.89 11.10
CA GLU A 35 -45.78 -17.52 9.75
C GLU A 35 -44.36 -18.07 9.55
N LYS A 36 -44.22 -18.95 8.58
CA LYS A 36 -42.93 -19.49 8.15
C LYS A 36 -42.00 -18.33 7.84
N MET A 37 -41.07 -18.00 8.75
CA MET A 37 -39.93 -17.16 8.41
C MET A 37 -39.26 -17.76 7.17
N PRO A 38 -39.00 -16.98 6.14
CA PRO A 38 -38.25 -17.48 5.00
C PRO A 38 -36.92 -18.05 5.54
N ALA A 39 -36.60 -19.26 5.13
CA ALA A 39 -35.35 -19.90 5.52
C ALA A 39 -34.20 -18.92 5.22
N ILE A 40 -33.45 -18.59 6.26
CA ILE A 40 -32.21 -17.81 6.10
C ILE A 40 -31.32 -18.66 5.21
N VAL A 41 -31.23 -18.30 3.94
CA VAL A 41 -30.29 -18.92 3.02
C VAL A 41 -28.90 -18.68 3.61
N PRO A 42 -28.14 -19.73 3.98
CA PRO A 42 -26.80 -19.51 4.51
C PRO A 42 -26.00 -18.73 3.48
N PHE A 43 -25.42 -17.62 3.88
CA PHE A 43 -24.48 -16.89 3.03
C PHE A 43 -23.36 -17.86 2.67
N ALA A 44 -23.21 -18.19 1.39
CA ALA A 44 -22.06 -18.92 0.92
C ALA A 44 -20.81 -18.09 1.28
N PRO A 45 -19.75 -18.69 1.86
CA PRO A 45 -18.57 -17.97 2.25
C PRO A 45 -17.96 -17.29 0.99
N PRO A 46 -17.45 -16.03 1.08
CA PRO A 46 -16.92 -15.26 -0.04
C PRO A 46 -15.58 -15.80 -0.58
N GLY A 47 -15.41 -17.08 -0.66
CA GLY A 47 -14.22 -17.77 -1.18
C GLY A 47 -14.54 -18.70 -2.35
N ASP A 48 -15.80 -18.87 -2.71
CA ASP A 48 -16.23 -19.89 -3.66
C ASP A 48 -15.90 -19.53 -5.12
N PHE A 49 -15.68 -18.23 -5.45
CA PHE A 49 -15.30 -17.81 -6.80
C PHE A 49 -13.91 -18.34 -7.22
N VAL A 50 -12.97 -18.47 -6.30
CA VAL A 50 -11.64 -19.03 -6.57
C VAL A 50 -11.78 -20.45 -7.08
N ARG A 51 -12.59 -21.26 -6.38
CA ARG A 51 -12.89 -22.65 -6.77
C ARG A 51 -13.74 -22.71 -8.05
N HIS A 52 -14.77 -21.85 -8.14
CA HIS A 52 -15.68 -21.82 -9.30
C HIS A 52 -14.92 -21.58 -10.61
N TYR A 53 -13.96 -20.65 -10.62
CA TYR A 53 -13.16 -20.35 -11.80
C TYR A 53 -11.86 -21.17 -11.92
N GLY A 54 -11.63 -22.14 -11.04
CA GLY A 54 -10.42 -22.98 -11.06
C GLY A 54 -9.13 -22.19 -10.81
N LEU A 55 -9.20 -21.13 -10.00
CA LEU A 55 -8.06 -20.33 -9.59
C LEU A 55 -7.32 -21.01 -8.43
N ARG A 56 -6.01 -20.75 -8.29
CA ARG A 56 -5.21 -21.19 -7.15
C ARG A 56 -5.37 -20.29 -5.94
N GLU A 57 -5.58 -19.01 -6.21
CA GLU A 57 -5.72 -17.96 -5.21
C GLU A 57 -6.51 -16.78 -5.78
N ASN A 58 -6.86 -15.79 -4.95
CA ASN A 58 -7.53 -14.58 -5.40
C ASN A 58 -6.57 -13.70 -6.22
N PRO A 59 -6.77 -13.55 -7.55
CA PRO A 59 -5.89 -12.77 -8.40
C PRO A 59 -5.96 -11.26 -8.12
N PHE A 60 -7.01 -10.78 -7.46
CA PHE A 60 -7.31 -9.36 -7.26
C PHE A 60 -7.31 -8.96 -5.78
N ALA A 61 -6.63 -9.73 -4.92
CA ALA A 61 -6.45 -9.35 -3.52
C ALA A 61 -5.73 -8.00 -3.41
N ASP A 62 -6.16 -7.19 -2.44
CA ASP A 62 -5.54 -5.88 -2.11
C ASP A 62 -4.31 -6.09 -1.19
N SER A 63 -3.48 -7.07 -1.54
CA SER A 63 -2.21 -7.33 -0.87
C SER A 63 -1.06 -7.05 -1.80
N VAL A 64 0.03 -6.54 -1.24
CA VAL A 64 1.27 -6.35 -1.99
C VAL A 64 1.97 -7.70 -2.10
N HIS A 65 1.81 -8.37 -3.24
CA HIS A 65 2.44 -9.65 -3.51
C HIS A 65 3.32 -9.53 -4.77
N PRO A 66 4.66 -9.70 -4.66
CA PRO A 66 5.59 -9.49 -5.77
C PRO A 66 5.27 -10.31 -7.03
N ALA A 67 4.76 -11.54 -6.88
CA ALA A 67 4.40 -12.40 -8.03
C ALA A 67 3.28 -11.80 -8.90
N PHE A 68 2.43 -10.94 -8.33
CA PHE A 68 1.37 -10.25 -9.06
C PHE A 68 1.78 -8.87 -9.59
N PHE A 69 3.06 -8.53 -9.53
CA PHE A 69 3.55 -7.27 -10.05
C PHE A 69 3.59 -7.27 -11.57
N PHE A 70 2.69 -6.52 -12.17
CA PHE A 70 2.68 -6.25 -13.61
C PHE A 70 3.54 -5.03 -13.91
N ARG A 71 4.70 -5.25 -14.48
CA ARG A 71 5.67 -4.20 -14.82
C ARG A 71 5.25 -3.48 -16.09
N THR A 72 4.80 -2.23 -15.96
CA THR A 72 4.64 -1.34 -17.12
C THR A 72 5.95 -0.59 -17.41
N GLU A 73 6.01 0.07 -18.57
CA GLU A 73 7.15 0.93 -18.92
C GLU A 73 7.37 2.04 -17.87
N ALA A 74 6.28 2.70 -17.40
CA ALA A 74 6.36 3.73 -16.37
C ALA A 74 6.94 3.21 -15.04
N HIS A 75 6.60 1.97 -14.64
CA HIS A 75 7.21 1.35 -13.46
C HIS A 75 8.69 1.04 -13.67
N ALA A 76 9.05 0.55 -14.87
CA ALA A 76 10.44 0.25 -15.21
C ALA A 76 11.30 1.51 -15.23
N GLU A 77 10.79 2.59 -15.80
CA GLU A 77 11.45 3.89 -15.82
C GLU A 77 11.62 4.44 -14.39
N ALA A 78 10.55 4.46 -13.59
CA ALA A 78 10.62 4.94 -12.21
C ALA A 78 11.60 4.12 -11.35
N PHE A 79 11.62 2.78 -11.51
CA PHE A 79 12.59 1.92 -10.83
C PHE A 79 14.03 2.28 -11.23
N ARG A 80 14.30 2.38 -12.54
CA ARG A 80 15.60 2.76 -13.07
C ARG A 80 16.04 4.13 -12.56
N ASP A 81 15.18 5.12 -12.62
CA ASP A 81 15.49 6.49 -12.18
C ASP A 81 15.84 6.55 -10.69
N MET A 82 15.11 5.81 -9.85
CA MET A 82 15.43 5.74 -8.42
C MET A 82 16.75 5.00 -8.16
N THR A 83 17.04 3.96 -8.93
CA THR A 83 18.35 3.26 -8.87
C THR A 83 19.47 4.21 -9.29
N LEU A 84 19.32 4.93 -10.40
CA LEU A 84 20.30 5.93 -10.84
C LEU A 84 20.49 7.06 -9.83
N ALA A 85 19.42 7.53 -9.17
CA ALA A 85 19.54 8.54 -8.11
C ALA A 85 20.43 8.05 -6.96
N VAL A 86 20.35 6.76 -6.61
CA VAL A 86 21.23 6.16 -5.60
C VAL A 86 22.66 6.01 -6.12
N GLU A 87 22.86 5.49 -7.32
CA GLU A 87 24.19 5.29 -7.93
C GLU A 87 24.96 6.62 -8.09
N PHE A 88 24.28 7.66 -8.57
CA PHE A 88 24.86 9.01 -8.70
C PHE A 88 24.94 9.79 -7.39
N GLN A 89 24.62 9.14 -6.28
CA GLN A 89 24.68 9.76 -4.96
C GLN A 89 23.84 11.05 -4.86
N ALA A 90 22.70 11.07 -5.56
CA ALA A 90 21.81 12.20 -5.48
C ALA A 90 21.24 12.37 -4.07
N ALA A 91 20.99 13.61 -3.67
CA ALA A 91 20.36 13.91 -2.39
C ALA A 91 18.92 13.37 -2.32
N LEU A 92 18.15 13.58 -3.40
CA LEU A 92 16.73 13.23 -3.48
C LEU A 92 16.38 12.65 -4.87
N GLY A 93 15.58 11.57 -4.87
CA GLY A 93 14.78 11.09 -5.99
C GLY A 93 13.28 11.20 -5.66
N MET A 94 12.42 11.31 -6.66
CA MET A 94 10.98 11.43 -6.42
C MET A 94 10.16 10.66 -7.44
N VAL A 95 9.18 9.91 -6.95
CA VAL A 95 8.15 9.24 -7.75
C VAL A 95 6.78 9.72 -7.30
N THR A 96 5.98 10.20 -8.24
CA THR A 96 4.61 10.62 -7.97
C THR A 96 3.62 9.87 -8.85
N GLY A 97 2.34 9.97 -8.53
CA GLY A 97 1.27 9.40 -9.33
C GLY A 97 -0.03 9.26 -8.55
N PRO A 98 -1.15 8.99 -9.23
CA PRO A 98 -2.45 8.78 -8.58
C PRO A 98 -2.41 7.67 -7.52
N SER A 99 -3.32 7.72 -6.55
CA SER A 99 -3.49 6.63 -5.58
C SER A 99 -3.84 5.33 -6.31
N GLY A 100 -3.27 4.20 -5.85
CA GLY A 100 -3.56 2.88 -6.42
C GLY A 100 -2.83 2.55 -7.74
N THR A 101 -1.81 3.31 -8.15
CA THR A 101 -0.97 3.03 -9.33
C THR A 101 0.23 2.14 -9.05
N GLY A 102 0.43 1.63 -7.83
CA GLY A 102 1.51 0.70 -7.50
C GLY A 102 2.76 1.33 -6.87
N LYS A 103 2.71 2.58 -6.40
CA LYS A 103 3.86 3.26 -5.73
C LYS A 103 4.42 2.43 -4.56
N THR A 104 3.58 1.99 -3.64
CA THR A 104 3.98 1.18 -2.48
C THR A 104 4.62 -0.16 -2.87
N LEU A 105 4.16 -0.78 -3.97
CA LEU A 105 4.82 -1.98 -4.48
C LEU A 105 6.21 -1.66 -5.03
N LEU A 106 6.36 -0.53 -5.72
CA LEU A 106 7.65 -0.07 -6.22
C LEU A 106 8.63 0.25 -5.07
N THR A 107 8.15 0.84 -3.95
CA THR A 107 9.00 1.07 -2.77
C THR A 107 9.52 -0.23 -2.17
N GLN A 108 8.72 -1.29 -2.12
CA GLN A 108 9.14 -2.60 -1.64
C GLN A 108 10.15 -3.28 -2.57
N LEU A 109 9.97 -3.16 -3.88
CA LEU A 109 10.93 -3.68 -4.86
C LEU A 109 12.28 -2.97 -4.76
N LEU A 110 12.30 -1.65 -4.57
CA LEU A 110 13.52 -0.89 -4.34
C LEU A 110 14.17 -1.24 -3.00
N LEU A 111 13.38 -1.44 -1.94
CA LEU A 111 13.89 -1.88 -0.65
C LEU A 111 14.61 -3.23 -0.76
N GLN A 112 14.01 -4.19 -1.47
CA GLN A 112 14.65 -5.50 -1.75
C GLN A 112 15.88 -5.36 -2.64
N HIS A 113 15.84 -4.50 -3.66
CA HIS A 113 16.97 -4.27 -4.56
C HIS A 113 18.19 -3.69 -3.84
N PHE A 114 17.98 -2.81 -2.86
CA PHE A 114 19.06 -2.20 -2.08
C PHE A 114 19.42 -2.94 -0.77
N ASP A 115 18.89 -4.15 -0.57
CA ASP A 115 19.28 -5.03 0.54
C ASP A 115 20.59 -5.78 0.21
N GLU A 116 21.57 -5.06 -0.34
CA GLU A 116 22.89 -5.56 -0.75
C GLU A 116 24.00 -5.03 0.16
N PRO A 117 25.19 -5.71 0.19
CA PRO A 117 26.32 -5.33 1.03
C PRO A 117 26.71 -3.88 0.75
N GLY A 118 26.64 -2.98 0.40
CA GLY A 118 27.03 -1.58 0.13
C GLY A 118 25.98 -0.57 0.56
N HIS A 119 24.79 -1.04 0.91
CA HIS A 119 23.69 -0.16 1.25
C HIS A 119 23.01 -0.56 2.56
N ARG A 120 22.38 0.41 3.20
CA ARG A 120 21.38 0.22 4.24
C ARG A 120 20.12 0.93 3.80
N ALA A 121 19.17 0.20 3.27
CA ALA A 121 17.87 0.75 2.90
C ALA A 121 16.87 0.61 4.04
N ILE A 122 16.04 1.64 4.23
CA ILE A 122 14.90 1.64 5.15
C ILE A 122 13.67 2.20 4.45
N LEU A 123 12.49 1.76 4.88
CA LEU A 123 11.19 2.25 4.39
C LEU A 123 10.45 2.94 5.54
N VAL A 124 10.11 4.20 5.34
CA VAL A 124 9.31 5.00 6.26
C VAL A 124 7.94 5.26 5.64
N LEU A 125 6.90 4.75 6.31
CA LEU A 125 5.52 5.00 5.91
C LEU A 125 4.99 6.23 6.65
N VAL A 126 4.63 7.28 5.90
CA VAL A 126 4.12 8.52 6.49
C VAL A 126 2.65 8.38 6.86
N THR A 127 2.33 8.67 8.12
CA THR A 127 0.94 8.75 8.59
C THR A 127 0.47 10.21 8.70
N PRO A 128 -0.84 10.48 8.56
CA PRO A 128 -1.39 11.82 8.75
C PRO A 128 -1.04 12.38 10.13
N GLY A 129 -0.62 13.65 10.17
CA GLY A 129 -0.28 14.33 11.43
C GLY A 129 1.13 14.02 11.98
N LEU A 130 1.95 13.28 11.25
CA LEU A 130 3.33 13.01 11.66
C LEU A 130 4.10 14.33 11.86
N SER A 131 4.65 14.52 13.06
CA SER A 131 5.46 15.67 13.41
C SER A 131 6.92 15.50 12.95
N LYS A 132 7.70 16.58 12.93
CA LYS A 132 9.13 16.53 12.61
C LYS A 132 9.95 15.63 13.55
N THR A 133 9.61 15.61 14.85
CA THR A 133 10.21 14.69 15.82
C THR A 133 9.73 13.27 15.60
N GLY A 134 8.45 13.08 15.21
CA GLY A 134 7.89 11.79 14.84
C GLY A 134 8.62 11.19 13.64
N LEU A 135 8.79 11.95 12.57
CA LEU A 135 9.52 11.49 11.37
C LEU A 135 10.96 11.05 11.70
N LEU A 136 11.68 11.82 12.50
CA LEU A 136 13.04 11.45 12.91
C LEU A 136 13.06 10.18 13.77
N ARG A 137 12.08 10.01 14.67
CA ARG A 137 11.95 8.82 15.49
C ARG A 137 11.64 7.57 14.66
N GLU A 138 10.75 7.68 13.65
CA GLU A 138 10.48 6.59 12.71
C GLU A 138 11.76 6.19 11.97
N ILE A 139 12.51 7.15 11.42
CA ILE A 139 13.79 6.87 10.75
C ILE A 139 14.77 6.16 11.68
N LEU A 140 14.93 6.63 12.92
CA LEU A 140 15.84 6.01 13.89
C LEU A 140 15.35 4.61 14.29
N SER A 141 14.05 4.41 14.43
CA SER A 141 13.42 3.12 14.73
C SER A 141 13.69 2.10 13.63
N GLU A 142 13.50 2.48 12.35
CA GLU A 142 13.78 1.61 11.19
C GLU A 142 15.27 1.25 11.07
N LEU A 143 16.15 2.10 11.60
CA LEU A 143 17.57 1.82 11.72
C LEU A 143 17.92 0.95 12.94
N ASN A 144 16.94 0.56 13.76
CA ASN A 144 17.11 -0.14 15.03
C ASN A 144 18.01 0.60 16.04
N LEU A 145 17.98 1.93 16.02
CA LEU A 145 18.74 2.75 16.93
C LEU A 145 17.97 3.02 18.23
N ALA A 146 18.69 2.98 19.36
CA ALA A 146 18.09 3.37 20.63
C ALA A 146 17.63 4.83 20.57
N LEU A 147 16.35 5.04 20.81
CA LEU A 147 15.80 6.39 20.86
C LEU A 147 16.29 7.09 22.13
N PRO A 148 16.72 8.36 22.04
CA PRO A 148 17.06 9.14 23.22
C PRO A 148 15.88 9.16 24.21
N VAL A 149 16.17 8.88 25.49
CA VAL A 149 15.15 8.79 26.55
C VAL A 149 14.58 10.17 26.85
N GLY A 150 13.25 10.25 26.99
CA GLY A 150 12.55 11.48 27.34
C GLY A 150 12.16 12.36 26.12
N ASN A 151 11.96 13.66 26.36
CA ASN A 151 11.61 14.65 25.32
C ASN A 151 12.86 15.09 24.52
N ALA A 152 13.43 14.18 23.75
CA ALA A 152 14.55 14.50 22.88
C ALA A 152 14.17 15.63 21.89
N ARG A 153 15.03 16.64 21.81
CA ARG A 153 14.86 17.75 20.86
C ARG A 153 15.20 17.29 19.44
N VAL A 154 14.65 17.98 18.43
CA VAL A 154 14.95 17.71 17.02
C VAL A 154 16.47 17.66 16.77
N GLN A 155 17.22 18.56 17.41
CA GLN A 155 18.68 18.61 17.26
C GLN A 155 19.39 17.34 17.74
N ASP A 156 18.91 16.74 18.83
CA ASP A 156 19.51 15.52 19.40
C ASP A 156 19.24 14.33 18.49
N LEU A 157 18.02 14.25 17.93
CA LEU A 157 17.63 13.20 16.97
C LEU A 157 18.39 13.32 15.64
N VAL A 158 18.54 14.54 15.12
CA VAL A 158 19.35 14.78 13.90
C VAL A 158 20.82 14.44 14.14
N LYS A 159 21.37 14.77 15.31
CA LYS A 159 22.76 14.43 15.67
C LYS A 159 22.95 12.91 15.78
N ALA A 160 22.02 12.22 16.43
CA ALA A 160 22.08 10.75 16.53
C ALA A 160 22.03 10.10 15.13
N LEU A 161 21.13 10.56 14.25
CA LEU A 161 21.05 10.09 12.87
C LEU A 161 22.34 10.40 12.09
N SER A 162 22.89 11.61 12.22
CA SER A 162 24.13 12.00 11.52
C SER A 162 25.33 11.14 11.96
N ASN A 163 25.47 10.87 13.25
CA ASN A 163 26.52 10.00 13.76
C ASN A 163 26.39 8.59 13.15
N HIS A 164 25.19 8.02 13.15
CA HIS A 164 24.98 6.70 12.58
C HIS A 164 25.24 6.64 11.07
N ILE A 165 24.89 7.68 10.32
CA ILE A 165 25.19 7.79 8.88
C ILE A 165 26.71 7.77 8.64
N ILE A 166 27.46 8.47 9.50
CA ILE A 166 28.95 8.46 9.44
C ILE A 166 29.50 7.07 9.77
N GLU A 167 28.94 6.39 10.78
CA GLU A 167 29.32 5.01 11.13
C GLU A 167 29.05 4.03 9.98
N LEU A 168 27.88 4.12 9.32
CA LEU A 168 27.55 3.32 8.13
C LEU A 168 28.57 3.56 7.01
N HIS A 169 28.93 4.82 6.78
CA HIS A 169 29.92 5.17 5.77
C HIS A 169 31.30 4.57 6.09
N GLN A 170 31.74 4.60 7.34
CA GLN A 170 33.00 3.97 7.79
C GLN A 170 33.01 2.44 7.58
N GLN A 171 31.79 1.82 7.60
CA GLN A 171 31.60 0.41 7.28
C GLN A 171 31.47 0.14 5.76
N GLY A 172 31.68 1.15 4.92
CA GLY A 172 31.50 1.05 3.46
C GLY A 172 30.03 0.97 3.02
N ARG A 173 29.09 1.36 3.88
CA ARG A 173 27.65 1.31 3.60
C ARG A 173 27.08 2.71 3.45
N ARG A 174 26.07 2.84 2.58
CA ARG A 174 25.37 4.08 2.35
C ARG A 174 23.90 3.96 2.74
N LEU A 175 23.37 5.00 3.39
CA LEU A 175 21.97 5.03 3.80
C LEU A 175 21.06 5.43 2.65
N ILE A 176 20.00 4.65 2.43
CA ILE A 176 18.89 4.95 1.53
C ILE A 176 17.62 5.02 2.36
N ILE A 177 16.94 6.17 2.35
CA ILE A 177 15.68 6.36 3.05
C ILE A 177 14.56 6.44 2.02
N ILE A 178 13.75 5.41 1.92
CA ILE A 178 12.55 5.38 1.09
C ILE A 178 11.40 5.91 1.94
N ILE A 179 10.74 7.00 1.51
CA ILE A 179 9.65 7.62 2.26
C ILE A 179 8.38 7.50 1.41
N ASP A 180 7.44 6.66 1.84
CA ASP A 180 6.16 6.52 1.15
C ASP A 180 5.10 7.47 1.73
N GLU A 181 4.10 7.81 0.92
CA GLU A 181 3.02 8.75 1.24
C GLU A 181 3.51 10.18 1.59
N CYS A 182 4.62 10.61 0.98
CA CYS A 182 5.25 11.93 1.24
C CYS A 182 4.31 13.12 1.09
N HIS A 183 3.23 13.00 0.36
CA HIS A 183 2.23 14.06 0.20
C HIS A 183 1.52 14.40 1.52
N LEU A 184 1.59 13.51 2.54
CA LEU A 184 1.06 13.72 3.89
C LEU A 184 2.03 14.48 4.82
N LEU A 185 3.32 14.60 4.43
CA LEU A 185 4.31 15.31 5.22
C LEU A 185 3.95 16.80 5.38
N SER A 186 4.09 17.34 6.57
CA SER A 186 4.01 18.79 6.81
C SER A 186 5.19 19.55 6.16
N ALA A 187 5.10 20.88 6.07
CA ALA A 187 6.21 21.71 5.60
C ALA A 187 7.47 21.51 6.46
N GLU A 188 7.30 21.43 7.77
CA GLU A 188 8.40 21.18 8.71
C GLU A 188 9.08 19.83 8.49
N CYS A 189 8.29 18.78 8.21
CA CYS A 189 8.84 17.45 7.89
C CYS A 189 9.62 17.46 6.56
N LEU A 190 9.12 18.13 5.54
CA LEU A 190 9.86 18.31 4.27
C LEU A 190 11.18 19.07 4.47
N HIS A 191 11.22 20.04 5.38
CA HIS A 191 12.48 20.70 5.77
C HIS A 191 13.44 19.75 6.49
N ILE A 192 12.95 18.83 7.32
CA ILE A 192 13.78 17.77 7.95
C ILE A 192 14.36 16.84 6.87
N VAL A 193 13.54 16.38 5.91
CA VAL A 193 14.03 15.57 4.78
C VAL A 193 15.15 16.29 4.04
N ARG A 194 14.99 17.60 3.76
CA ARG A 194 16.04 18.43 3.17
C ARG A 194 17.30 18.46 4.05
N THR A 195 17.14 18.58 5.37
CA THR A 195 18.29 18.63 6.31
C THR A 195 19.04 17.31 6.30
N ILE A 196 18.34 16.18 6.36
CA ILE A 196 18.93 14.83 6.31
C ILE A 196 19.67 14.63 4.98
N SER A 197 19.08 15.01 3.86
CA SER A 197 19.69 14.87 2.53
C SER A 197 20.95 15.71 2.33
N ASN A 198 21.29 16.60 3.29
CA ASN A 198 22.52 17.40 3.30
C ASN A 198 23.66 16.77 4.09
N ILE A 199 23.44 15.63 4.72
CA ILE A 199 24.52 14.96 5.45
C ILE A 199 25.52 14.44 4.41
N GLU A 200 26.72 15.04 4.44
CA GLU A 200 27.77 14.80 3.45
C GLU A 200 29.16 14.92 4.07
N ILE A 201 30.12 14.34 3.40
CA ILE A 201 31.56 14.60 3.58
C ILE A 201 32.07 15.33 2.31
N PRO A 202 33.28 15.87 2.31
CA PRO A 202 33.84 16.48 1.11
C PRO A 202 33.69 15.56 -0.11
N GLN A 203 33.01 16.05 -1.15
CA GLN A 203 32.80 15.37 -2.44
C GLN A 203 31.79 14.19 -2.45
N GLN A 204 31.12 13.86 -1.34
CA GLN A 204 30.22 12.70 -1.30
C GLN A 204 28.99 12.92 -0.42
N LYS A 205 27.79 12.66 -0.97
CA LYS A 205 26.57 12.53 -0.19
C LYS A 205 26.53 11.17 0.50
N LEU A 206 26.22 11.14 1.79
CA LEU A 206 26.16 9.92 2.59
C LEU A 206 24.78 9.28 2.64
N VAL A 207 23.74 10.02 2.22
CA VAL A 207 22.36 9.56 2.24
C VAL A 207 21.64 9.98 0.97
N THR A 208 20.79 9.10 0.45
CA THR A 208 19.78 9.40 -0.59
C THR A 208 18.40 9.20 -0.02
N CYS A 209 17.52 10.19 -0.16
CA CYS A 209 16.11 10.03 0.18
C CYS A 209 15.29 9.86 -1.11
N LEU A 210 14.50 8.78 -1.19
CA LEU A 210 13.59 8.49 -2.27
C LEU A 210 12.16 8.79 -1.81
N LEU A 211 11.54 9.78 -2.43
CA LEU A 211 10.23 10.30 -2.05
C LEU A 211 9.13 9.71 -2.93
N PHE A 212 8.14 9.06 -2.33
CA PHE A 212 6.98 8.53 -3.02
C PHE A 212 5.71 9.23 -2.53
N GLY A 213 4.86 9.67 -3.44
CA GLY A 213 3.65 10.39 -3.05
C GLY A 213 2.62 10.53 -4.16
N GLU A 214 1.48 11.11 -3.84
CA GLU A 214 0.47 11.46 -4.83
C GLU A 214 0.89 12.69 -5.65
N SER A 215 0.28 12.85 -6.84
CA SER A 215 0.58 13.95 -7.77
C SER A 215 0.43 15.34 -7.13
N ARG A 216 -0.40 15.49 -6.10
CA ARG A 216 -0.54 16.75 -5.32
C ARG A 216 0.77 17.18 -4.63
N LEU A 217 1.72 16.27 -4.41
CA LEU A 217 3.04 16.63 -3.89
C LEU A 217 3.80 17.49 -4.89
N GLU A 218 3.76 17.17 -6.17
CA GLU A 218 4.40 17.98 -7.21
C GLU A 218 3.83 19.41 -7.24
N THR A 219 2.50 19.53 -7.28
CA THR A 219 1.84 20.84 -7.25
C THR A 219 2.25 21.63 -6.00
N ARG A 220 2.31 20.97 -4.84
CA ARG A 220 2.76 21.61 -3.60
C ARG A 220 4.21 22.11 -3.68
N LEU A 221 5.10 21.34 -4.29
CA LEU A 221 6.52 21.68 -4.43
C LEU A 221 6.77 22.83 -5.44
N THR A 222 5.79 23.25 -6.23
CA THR A 222 5.93 24.44 -7.07
C THR A 222 5.95 25.75 -6.28
N HIS A 223 5.41 25.74 -5.05
CA HIS A 223 5.39 26.91 -4.20
C HIS A 223 6.83 27.37 -3.85
N PRO A 224 7.13 28.68 -3.86
CA PRO A 224 8.49 29.21 -3.65
C PRO A 224 9.16 28.74 -2.35
N SER A 225 8.41 28.53 -1.27
CA SER A 225 8.96 28.02 0.00
C SER A 225 9.65 26.66 -0.10
N TYR A 226 9.38 25.89 -1.15
CA TYR A 226 9.98 24.58 -1.39
C TYR A 226 11.08 24.59 -2.47
N GLU A 227 11.44 25.74 -2.99
CA GLU A 227 12.43 25.86 -4.07
C GLU A 227 13.75 25.15 -3.72
N SER A 228 14.27 25.35 -2.52
CA SER A 228 15.50 24.71 -2.04
C SER A 228 15.39 23.18 -1.96
N LEU A 229 14.22 22.61 -1.66
CA LEU A 229 13.97 21.18 -1.70
C LEU A 229 13.85 20.69 -3.14
N ARG A 230 13.07 21.41 -3.95
CA ARG A 230 12.82 21.08 -5.36
C ARG A 230 14.11 21.01 -6.17
N ASN A 231 15.05 21.91 -5.93
CA ASN A 231 16.33 21.98 -6.63
C ASN A 231 17.28 20.81 -6.24
N ARG A 232 16.97 20.04 -5.20
CA ARG A 232 17.73 18.87 -4.78
C ARG A 232 17.20 17.56 -5.33
N ILE A 233 15.98 17.57 -5.89
CA ILE A 233 15.40 16.40 -6.54
C ILE A 233 16.09 16.24 -7.89
N TYR A 234 16.95 15.24 -7.97
CA TYR A 234 17.78 14.99 -9.14
C TYR A 234 16.99 14.30 -10.27
N LEU A 235 16.23 13.26 -9.93
CA LEU A 235 15.37 12.53 -10.85
C LEU A 235 13.92 12.55 -10.36
N ARG A 236 13.00 12.66 -11.32
CA ARG A 236 11.56 12.69 -11.09
C ARG A 236 10.88 11.78 -12.09
N SER A 237 10.14 10.82 -11.58
CA SER A 237 9.33 9.93 -12.38
C SER A 237 7.86 10.05 -12.00
N GLN A 238 6.98 9.82 -12.95
CA GLN A 238 5.54 9.89 -12.72
C GLN A 238 4.88 8.58 -13.12
N LEU A 239 4.27 7.90 -12.17
CA LEU A 239 3.39 6.78 -12.47
C LEU A 239 2.03 7.33 -12.93
N ARG A 240 1.50 6.71 -13.97
CA ARG A 240 0.20 7.04 -14.56
C ARG A 240 -0.80 5.89 -14.41
N ALA A 241 -2.05 6.18 -14.64
CA ALA A 241 -3.04 5.14 -14.86
C ALA A 241 -2.66 4.29 -16.09
N LEU A 242 -3.04 3.03 -16.07
CA LEU A 242 -2.84 2.12 -17.19
C LEU A 242 -3.63 2.59 -18.40
N THR A 243 -3.11 2.39 -19.60
CA THR A 243 -3.88 2.51 -20.85
C THR A 243 -4.89 1.35 -20.95
N VAL A 244 -5.78 1.39 -21.95
CA VAL A 244 -6.76 0.30 -22.18
C VAL A 244 -6.05 -1.04 -22.41
N ASP A 245 -5.00 -1.03 -23.22
CA ASP A 245 -4.24 -2.23 -23.54
C ASP A 245 -3.44 -2.75 -22.34
N GLU A 246 -2.77 -1.85 -21.61
CA GLU A 246 -2.05 -2.20 -20.37
C GLU A 246 -3.01 -2.76 -19.31
N ALA A 247 -4.20 -2.19 -19.14
CA ALA A 247 -5.20 -2.68 -18.20
C ALA A 247 -5.70 -4.08 -18.57
N THR A 248 -5.90 -4.34 -19.86
CA THR A 248 -6.28 -5.66 -20.35
C THR A 248 -5.17 -6.68 -20.09
N GLN A 249 -3.91 -6.34 -20.41
CA GLN A 249 -2.75 -7.20 -20.16
C GLN A 249 -2.54 -7.41 -18.64
N TYR A 250 -2.71 -6.39 -17.84
CA TYR A 250 -2.64 -6.47 -16.39
C TYR A 250 -3.64 -7.47 -15.80
N LEU A 251 -4.90 -7.41 -16.22
CA LEU A 251 -5.95 -8.33 -15.75
C LEU A 251 -5.65 -9.78 -16.18
N LYS A 252 -5.25 -9.97 -17.43
CA LYS A 252 -4.84 -11.29 -17.95
C LYS A 252 -3.62 -11.85 -17.20
N TYR A 253 -2.61 -11.02 -16.96
CA TYR A 253 -1.42 -11.40 -16.20
C TYR A 253 -1.78 -11.88 -14.79
N ARG A 254 -2.65 -11.14 -14.07
CA ARG A 254 -3.08 -11.53 -12.72
C ARG A 254 -3.86 -12.84 -12.71
N LEU A 255 -4.76 -13.05 -13.66
CA LEU A 255 -5.49 -14.31 -13.83
C LEU A 255 -4.55 -15.47 -14.15
N MET A 256 -3.59 -15.26 -15.03
CA MET A 256 -2.57 -16.27 -15.41
C MET A 256 -1.71 -16.63 -14.19
N THR A 257 -1.26 -15.66 -13.43
CA THR A 257 -0.49 -15.88 -12.19
C THR A 257 -1.30 -16.68 -11.16
N ALA A 258 -2.62 -16.44 -11.07
CA ALA A 258 -3.53 -17.22 -10.24
C ALA A 258 -3.90 -18.60 -10.83
N GLY A 259 -3.29 -19.01 -11.96
CA GLY A 259 -3.46 -20.35 -12.56
C GLY A 259 -4.50 -20.43 -13.66
N ARG A 260 -5.09 -19.33 -14.11
CA ARG A 260 -6.09 -19.30 -15.17
C ARG A 260 -5.49 -18.88 -16.51
N LEU A 261 -5.39 -19.80 -17.47
CA LEU A 261 -4.81 -19.55 -18.80
C LEU A 261 -5.83 -19.06 -19.83
N THR A 262 -7.13 -19.24 -19.57
CA THR A 262 -8.19 -18.80 -20.48
C THR A 262 -8.86 -17.55 -19.98
N ASP A 263 -9.27 -16.66 -20.89
CA ASP A 263 -9.95 -15.42 -20.53
C ASP A 263 -11.27 -15.69 -19.82
N LEU A 264 -11.45 -15.06 -18.66
CA LEU A 264 -12.71 -15.05 -17.92
C LEU A 264 -13.62 -13.90 -18.34
N PHE A 265 -13.01 -12.80 -18.82
CA PHE A 265 -13.71 -11.63 -19.28
C PHE A 265 -13.77 -11.62 -20.80
N THR A 266 -14.94 -11.28 -21.35
CA THR A 266 -15.07 -10.99 -22.78
C THR A 266 -14.40 -9.65 -23.10
N GLU A 267 -14.25 -9.32 -24.38
CA GLU A 267 -13.76 -8.00 -24.80
C GLU A 267 -14.61 -6.85 -24.23
N SER A 268 -15.94 -7.01 -24.22
CA SER A 268 -16.83 -6.02 -23.58
C SER A 268 -16.65 -5.95 -22.06
N GLY A 269 -16.31 -7.06 -21.41
CA GLY A 269 -15.98 -7.12 -19.98
C GLY A 269 -14.70 -6.33 -19.66
N PHE A 270 -13.62 -6.52 -20.42
CA PHE A 270 -12.39 -5.75 -20.27
C PHE A 270 -12.61 -4.24 -20.50
N LYS A 271 -13.35 -3.88 -21.56
CA LYS A 271 -13.71 -2.48 -21.83
C LYS A 271 -14.48 -1.84 -20.70
N ALA A 272 -15.45 -2.56 -20.12
CA ALA A 272 -16.24 -2.08 -19.00
C ALA A 272 -15.40 -1.94 -17.71
N LEU A 273 -14.49 -2.91 -17.41
CA LEU A 273 -13.56 -2.80 -16.29
C LEU A 273 -12.69 -1.55 -16.40
N TYR A 274 -12.14 -1.29 -17.58
CA TYR A 274 -11.35 -0.08 -17.82
C TYR A 274 -12.19 1.20 -17.67
N ALA A 275 -13.39 1.25 -18.28
CA ALA A 275 -14.24 2.43 -18.26
C ALA A 275 -14.62 2.87 -16.83
N HIS A 276 -14.86 1.91 -15.92
CA HIS A 276 -15.20 2.22 -14.53
C HIS A 276 -13.99 2.46 -13.63
N SER A 277 -12.84 1.88 -13.93
CA SER A 277 -11.62 2.02 -13.11
C SER A 277 -10.70 3.15 -13.59
N GLN A 278 -10.87 3.65 -14.80
CA GLN A 278 -9.98 4.62 -15.46
C GLN A 278 -8.52 4.17 -15.46
N GLY A 279 -8.28 2.85 -15.52
CA GLY A 279 -6.92 2.29 -15.52
C GLY A 279 -6.19 2.31 -14.17
N ILE A 280 -6.84 2.67 -13.08
CA ILE A 280 -6.25 2.64 -11.75
C ILE A 280 -6.25 1.20 -11.23
N CYS A 281 -5.06 0.63 -10.99
CA CYS A 281 -4.88 -0.78 -10.62
C CYS A 281 -5.72 -1.21 -9.40
N ARG A 282 -5.77 -0.40 -8.33
CA ARG A 282 -6.59 -0.70 -7.14
C ARG A 282 -8.08 -0.75 -7.48
N SER A 283 -8.57 0.18 -8.29
CA SER A 283 -9.97 0.19 -8.74
C SER A 283 -10.27 -0.98 -9.67
N LEU A 284 -9.35 -1.32 -10.58
CA LEU A 284 -9.45 -2.51 -11.44
C LEU A 284 -9.56 -3.78 -10.61
N ASN A 285 -8.68 -3.97 -9.63
CA ASN A 285 -8.70 -5.13 -8.76
C ASN A 285 -10.01 -5.24 -7.99
N LYS A 286 -10.44 -4.15 -7.35
CA LYS A 286 -11.68 -4.13 -6.59
C LYS A 286 -12.88 -4.49 -7.47
N LEU A 287 -12.99 -3.87 -8.64
CA LEU A 287 -14.11 -4.12 -9.55
C LEU A 287 -14.06 -5.54 -10.13
N ALA A 288 -12.90 -6.00 -10.57
CA ALA A 288 -12.74 -7.36 -11.07
C ALA A 288 -13.11 -8.40 -10.02
N MET A 289 -12.64 -8.25 -8.79
CA MET A 289 -12.98 -9.14 -7.67
C MET A 289 -14.48 -9.15 -7.39
N LEU A 290 -15.13 -7.99 -7.27
CA LEU A 290 -16.57 -7.91 -7.05
C LEU A 290 -17.35 -8.57 -8.18
N THR A 291 -16.90 -8.38 -9.42
CA THR A 291 -17.53 -9.00 -10.58
C THR A 291 -17.38 -10.52 -10.56
N LEU A 292 -16.21 -11.04 -10.20
CA LEU A 292 -15.98 -12.50 -10.07
C LEU A 292 -16.91 -13.10 -9.00
N ILE A 293 -17.03 -12.47 -7.84
CA ILE A 293 -17.90 -12.93 -6.75
C ILE A 293 -19.35 -13.00 -7.24
N GLU A 294 -19.91 -11.90 -7.80
CA GLU A 294 -21.29 -11.87 -8.27
C GLU A 294 -21.58 -12.84 -9.40
N SER A 295 -20.60 -13.07 -10.29
CA SER A 295 -20.76 -13.97 -11.42
C SER A 295 -20.65 -15.44 -11.00
N ALA A 296 -19.82 -15.76 -10.02
CA ALA A 296 -19.74 -17.08 -9.42
C ALA A 296 -21.03 -17.48 -8.69
N ASP A 297 -21.62 -16.55 -7.93
CA ASP A 297 -22.94 -16.76 -7.27
C ASP A 297 -24.04 -17.11 -8.27
N ARG A 298 -23.91 -16.66 -9.52
CA ARG A 298 -24.84 -16.94 -10.63
C ARG A 298 -24.41 -18.09 -11.54
N GLN A 299 -23.34 -18.77 -11.18
CA GLN A 299 -22.77 -19.90 -11.94
C GLN A 299 -22.40 -19.52 -13.41
N VAL A 300 -21.94 -18.29 -13.64
CA VAL A 300 -21.58 -17.79 -14.96
C VAL A 300 -20.12 -18.14 -15.26
N ALA A 301 -19.87 -18.75 -16.41
CA ALA A 301 -18.51 -19.18 -16.81
C ALA A 301 -17.67 -18.04 -17.45
N THR A 302 -18.32 -17.08 -18.12
CA THR A 302 -17.65 -15.98 -18.83
C THR A 302 -18.36 -14.65 -18.55
N ILE A 303 -17.60 -13.61 -18.29
CA ILE A 303 -18.08 -12.34 -17.76
C ILE A 303 -18.09 -11.28 -18.86
N ASP A 304 -19.23 -10.66 -19.09
CA ASP A 304 -19.46 -9.60 -20.08
C ASP A 304 -19.52 -8.19 -19.48
N GLY A 305 -19.64 -7.16 -20.34
CA GLY A 305 -19.73 -5.77 -19.93
C GLY A 305 -20.90 -5.43 -19.01
N PRO A 306 -22.14 -5.87 -19.31
CA PRO A 306 -23.29 -5.70 -18.41
C PRO A 306 -23.10 -6.22 -16.99
N MET A 307 -22.41 -7.35 -16.82
CA MET A 307 -22.10 -7.92 -15.50
C MET A 307 -21.13 -7.02 -14.73
N VAL A 308 -20.07 -6.55 -15.39
CA VAL A 308 -19.10 -5.59 -14.81
C VAL A 308 -19.81 -4.30 -14.41
N THR A 309 -20.67 -3.74 -15.29
CA THR A 309 -21.40 -2.50 -15.02
C THR A 309 -22.34 -2.65 -13.82
N ARG A 310 -22.91 -3.84 -13.61
CA ARG A 310 -23.73 -4.14 -12.44
C ARG A 310 -22.89 -4.13 -11.17
N ALA A 311 -21.75 -4.83 -11.17
CA ALA A 311 -20.84 -4.87 -10.03
C ALA A 311 -20.31 -3.48 -9.69
N ALA A 312 -20.06 -2.62 -10.67
CA ALA A 312 -19.59 -1.25 -10.49
C ALA A 312 -20.55 -0.38 -9.66
N ARG A 313 -21.85 -0.67 -9.66
CA ARG A 313 -22.84 0.06 -8.82
C ARG A 313 -22.64 -0.13 -7.32
N ARG A 314 -21.79 -1.09 -6.92
CA ARG A 314 -21.46 -1.40 -5.51
C ARG A 314 -20.10 -0.78 -5.06
N MET A 315 -19.41 -0.08 -5.97
CA MET A 315 -18.16 0.62 -5.65
C MET A 315 -18.42 2.01 -5.06
#